data_f30ac579ec89b51d1fa8848e8d5c8aac
#
_entry.id   f30ac579ec89b51d1fa8848e8d5c8aac
#
_cell.length_a   1.000
_cell.length_b   1.000
_cell.length_c   1.000
_cell.angle_alpha   90.00
_cell.angle_beta   90.00
_cell.angle_gamma   90.00
#
_symmetry.space_group_name_H-M   'P 1'
#
loop_
_entity.id
_entity.type
_entity.pdbx_description
1 polymer ?
#
loop_
_entity_poly.entity_id
_entity_poly.type
_entity_poly.pdbx_seq_one_letter_code
_entity_poly.pdbx_strand_id
1 'polypeptide(L)'
;MFSKVHHVAIIGTDYQRTKEFYVDKLGFKVISEHVRIEKNDIILNVQQGNLVLEIFIKEDAPARPKMPNPEHTGLRHLAFRVNDVEEILKKFDELGIVHESLRYDDFDNKKMAFFFDPDGLPLEVHE
;
A
#
# COMPACT_ATOMS: atom_id res chain seq x y z
N MET A 1 -0.17 10.47 -25.56
CA MET A 1 1.08 10.49 -24.78
C MET A 1 1.25 9.20 -23.97
N PHE A 2 0.56 9.02 -22.85
CA PHE A 2 0.63 7.77 -22.06
C PHE A 2 -0.59 6.89 -22.33
N SER A 3 -0.39 5.57 -22.40
CA SER A 3 -1.49 4.63 -22.64
C SER A 3 -2.12 4.13 -21.33
N LYS A 4 -1.31 3.88 -20.30
CA LYS A 4 -1.73 3.39 -18.99
C LYS A 4 -0.61 3.57 -17.97
N VAL A 5 -0.96 3.43 -16.69
CA VAL A 5 0.04 3.29 -15.62
C VAL A 5 0.70 1.93 -15.77
N HIS A 6 2.04 1.89 -15.82
CA HIS A 6 2.79 0.63 -15.89
C HIS A 6 2.96 0.02 -14.50
N HIS A 7 3.43 0.81 -13.54
CA HIS A 7 3.58 0.41 -12.14
C HIS A 7 3.63 1.64 -11.24
N VAL A 8 3.47 1.40 -9.95
CA VAL A 8 3.76 2.37 -8.88
C VAL A 8 4.91 1.79 -8.06
N ALA A 9 5.98 2.56 -7.89
CA ALA A 9 7.11 2.16 -7.08
C ALA A 9 6.95 2.68 -5.65
N ILE A 10 7.17 1.80 -4.67
CA ILE A 10 7.16 2.12 -3.24
C ILE A 10 8.40 1.56 -2.57
N ILE A 11 8.71 2.06 -1.38
CA ILE A 11 9.84 1.59 -0.58
C ILE A 11 9.31 0.96 0.71
N GLY A 12 9.79 -0.24 1.00
CA GLY A 12 9.61 -0.92 2.28
C GLY A 12 10.96 -1.16 2.94
N THR A 13 10.99 -1.35 4.25
CA THR A 13 12.24 -1.55 5.01
C THR A 13 12.49 -2.99 5.43
N ASP A 14 11.48 -3.86 5.36
CA ASP A 14 11.58 -5.24 5.80
C ASP A 14 10.88 -6.17 4.80
N TYR A 15 11.64 -7.09 4.20
CA TYR A 15 11.14 -8.01 3.18
C TYR A 15 9.99 -8.90 3.68
N GLN A 16 10.15 -9.51 4.86
CA GLN A 16 9.16 -10.45 5.39
C GLN A 16 7.85 -9.74 5.74
N ARG A 17 7.92 -8.62 6.45
CA ARG A 17 6.75 -7.83 6.83
C ARG A 17 6.02 -7.26 5.61
N THR A 18 6.78 -6.77 4.63
CA THR A 18 6.21 -6.24 3.38
C THR A 18 5.50 -7.33 2.57
N LYS A 19 6.14 -8.48 2.41
CA LYS A 19 5.57 -9.61 1.68
C LYS A 19 4.34 -10.18 2.39
N GLU A 20 4.39 -10.36 3.71
CA GLU A 20 3.23 -10.79 4.50
C GLU A 20 2.05 -9.84 4.29
N PHE A 21 2.29 -8.53 4.35
CA PHE A 21 1.24 -7.53 4.17
C PHE A 21 0.61 -7.57 2.78
N TYR A 22 1.42 -7.36 1.73
CA TYR A 22 0.88 -7.23 0.37
C TYR A 22 0.44 -8.56 -0.22
N VAL A 23 1.17 -9.64 0.02
CA VAL A 23 0.88 -10.96 -0.58
C VAL A 23 -0.09 -11.76 0.27
N ASP A 24 0.26 -12.01 1.54
CA ASP A 24 -0.53 -12.93 2.36
C ASP A 24 -1.83 -12.30 2.87
N LYS A 25 -1.80 -11.04 3.29
CA LYS A 25 -2.97 -10.34 3.83
C LYS A 25 -3.83 -9.68 2.75
N LEU A 26 -3.23 -8.90 1.84
CA LEU A 26 -3.98 -8.18 0.80
C LEU A 26 -4.24 -9.00 -0.46
N GLY A 27 -3.56 -10.13 -0.66
CA GLY A 27 -3.81 -11.03 -1.78
C GLY A 27 -3.16 -10.62 -3.10
N PHE A 28 -2.15 -9.75 -3.09
CA PHE A 28 -1.34 -9.50 -4.28
C PHE A 28 -0.55 -10.76 -4.66
N LYS A 29 -0.36 -10.97 -5.95
CA LYS A 29 0.45 -12.09 -6.47
C LYS A 29 1.85 -11.60 -6.79
N VAL A 30 2.86 -12.37 -6.38
CA VAL A 30 4.25 -12.10 -6.75
C VAL A 30 4.42 -12.35 -8.25
N ILE A 31 4.92 -11.36 -8.98
CA ILE A 31 5.26 -11.48 -10.40
C ILE A 31 6.73 -11.84 -10.55
N SER A 32 7.60 -11.16 -9.80
CA SER A 32 9.04 -11.38 -9.84
C SER A 32 9.73 -10.85 -8.59
N GLU A 33 10.91 -11.36 -8.32
CA GLU A 33 11.79 -10.90 -7.24
C GLU A 33 13.21 -10.81 -7.78
N HIS A 34 13.92 -9.72 -7.43
CA HIS A 34 15.30 -9.50 -7.83
C HIS A 34 16.14 -9.04 -6.65
N VAL A 35 17.14 -9.82 -6.25
CA VAL A 35 18.14 -9.41 -5.26
C VAL A 35 19.23 -8.63 -6.00
N ARG A 36 19.45 -7.37 -5.59
CA ARG A 36 20.51 -6.53 -6.16
C ARG A 36 21.61 -6.31 -5.13
N ILE A 37 22.62 -7.18 -5.16
CA ILE A 37 23.74 -7.17 -4.19
C ILE A 37 24.49 -5.84 -4.24
N GLU A 38 24.75 -5.32 -5.45
CA GLU A 38 25.47 -4.07 -5.67
C GLU A 38 24.75 -2.83 -5.16
N LYS A 39 23.43 -2.91 -4.98
CA LYS A 39 22.59 -1.83 -4.44
C LYS A 39 22.07 -2.12 -3.04
N ASN A 40 22.40 -3.29 -2.50
CA ASN A 40 21.96 -3.75 -1.19
C ASN A 40 20.45 -3.63 -1.00
N ASP A 41 19.68 -4.05 -2.01
CA ASP A 41 18.23 -4.05 -1.95
C ASP A 41 17.60 -5.28 -2.65
N ILE A 42 16.31 -5.43 -2.47
CA ILE A 42 15.49 -6.42 -3.15
C ILE A 42 14.36 -5.67 -3.86
N ILE A 43 14.06 -6.04 -5.09
CA ILE A 43 12.86 -5.58 -5.79
C ILE A 43 11.84 -6.70 -5.77
N LEU A 44 10.71 -6.48 -5.10
CA LEU A 44 9.56 -7.35 -5.06
C LEU A 44 8.45 -6.75 -5.93
N ASN A 45 8.15 -7.39 -7.05
CA ASN A 45 7.07 -6.98 -7.93
C ASN A 45 5.81 -7.81 -7.63
N VAL A 46 4.72 -7.14 -7.30
CA VAL A 46 3.44 -7.77 -6.98
C VAL A 46 2.31 -7.14 -7.79
N GLN A 47 1.26 -7.91 -8.07
CA GLN A 47 0.14 -7.47 -8.89
C GLN A 47 -1.20 -7.87 -8.29
N GLN A 48 -2.17 -6.97 -8.36
CA GLN A 48 -3.58 -7.25 -8.13
C GLN A 48 -4.40 -6.49 -9.18
N GLY A 49 -5.26 -7.20 -9.92
CA GLY A 49 -5.96 -6.61 -11.06
C GLY A 49 -4.97 -6.05 -12.08
N ASN A 50 -5.15 -4.80 -12.44
CA ASN A 50 -4.27 -4.05 -13.36
C ASN A 50 -3.22 -3.20 -12.64
N LEU A 51 -3.14 -3.25 -11.31
CA LEU A 51 -2.14 -2.53 -10.54
C LEU A 51 -0.91 -3.41 -10.31
N VAL A 52 0.24 -2.92 -10.71
CA VAL A 52 1.56 -3.48 -10.38
C VAL A 52 2.23 -2.54 -9.38
N LEU A 53 2.66 -3.10 -8.25
CA LEU A 53 3.55 -2.42 -7.30
C LEU A 53 4.96 -2.97 -7.46
N GLU A 54 5.92 -2.09 -7.71
CA GLU A 54 7.34 -2.39 -7.67
C GLU A 54 7.87 -1.95 -6.29
N ILE A 55 8.10 -2.92 -5.42
CA ILE A 55 8.46 -2.65 -4.03
C ILE A 55 9.96 -2.81 -3.85
N PHE A 56 10.64 -1.70 -3.56
CA PHE A 56 12.06 -1.69 -3.23
C PHE A 56 12.24 -1.90 -1.74
N ILE A 57 12.85 -3.00 -1.35
CA ILE A 57 13.17 -3.27 0.06
C ILE A 57 14.55 -2.68 0.37
N LYS A 58 14.54 -1.62 1.14
CA LYS A 58 15.75 -0.85 1.54
C LYS A 58 15.75 -0.72 3.06
N GLU A 59 16.51 -1.58 3.73
CA GLU A 59 16.52 -1.68 5.20
C GLU A 59 16.94 -0.37 5.89
N ASP A 60 17.75 0.44 5.23
CA ASP A 60 18.28 1.71 5.74
C ASP A 60 17.47 2.94 5.29
N ALA A 61 16.35 2.76 4.63
CA ALA A 61 15.52 3.88 4.20
C ALA A 61 14.99 4.67 5.40
N PRO A 62 15.05 6.02 5.38
CA PRO A 62 14.46 6.84 6.44
C PRO A 62 12.97 6.59 6.59
N ALA A 63 12.49 6.68 7.83
CA ALA A 63 11.07 6.54 8.12
C ALA A 63 10.23 7.59 7.37
N ARG A 64 9.08 7.16 6.86
CA ARG A 64 8.12 8.06 6.22
C ARG A 64 7.61 9.11 7.24
N PRO A 65 7.55 10.41 6.87
CA PRO A 65 6.90 11.42 7.70
C PRO A 65 5.44 11.06 7.96
N LYS A 66 4.99 11.19 9.20
CA LYS A 66 3.59 10.91 9.57
C LYS A 66 2.67 12.01 9.02
N MET A 67 1.55 11.59 8.44
CA MET A 67 0.46 12.48 8.03
C MET A 67 -0.51 12.70 9.21
N PRO A 68 -1.31 13.80 9.19
CA PRO A 68 -1.38 14.84 8.17
C PRO A 68 -0.43 16.03 8.37
N ASN A 69 0.37 16.06 9.42
CA ASN A 69 1.09 17.26 9.83
C ASN A 69 2.61 17.06 9.95
N PRO A 70 3.42 17.72 9.09
CA PRO A 70 2.99 18.40 7.87
C PRO A 70 2.76 17.42 6.71
N GLU A 71 1.90 17.74 5.79
CA GLU A 71 1.80 17.01 4.52
C GLU A 71 2.94 17.42 3.59
N HIS A 72 3.57 16.43 2.95
CA HIS A 72 4.67 16.65 2.01
C HIS A 72 4.18 16.56 0.57
N THR A 73 4.87 17.24 -0.33
CA THR A 73 4.58 17.14 -1.76
C THR A 73 4.83 15.71 -2.27
N GLY A 74 4.14 15.34 -3.35
CA GLY A 74 4.28 14.03 -3.98
C GLY A 74 3.06 13.14 -3.78
N LEU A 75 3.24 11.85 -3.92
CA LEU A 75 2.16 10.87 -3.75
C LEU A 75 1.67 10.87 -2.30
N ARG A 76 0.38 11.17 -2.12
CA ARG A 76 -0.25 11.24 -0.79
C ARG A 76 -0.65 9.85 -0.29
N HIS A 77 -1.38 9.09 -1.11
CA HIS A 77 -1.83 7.72 -0.83
C HIS A 77 -2.27 7.01 -2.11
N LEU A 78 -2.52 5.71 -2.00
CA LEU A 78 -3.19 4.91 -3.02
C LEU A 78 -4.57 4.51 -2.51
N ALA A 79 -5.60 4.70 -3.33
CA ALA A 79 -6.97 4.31 -3.02
C ALA A 79 -7.39 3.08 -3.83
N PHE A 80 -8.04 2.13 -3.17
CA PHE A 80 -8.57 0.90 -3.76
C PHE A 80 -10.09 0.91 -3.69
N ARG A 81 -10.74 0.68 -4.81
CA ARG A 81 -12.19 0.54 -4.84
C ARG A 81 -12.60 -0.80 -4.25
N VAL A 82 -13.59 -0.76 -3.37
CA VAL A 82 -14.21 -1.93 -2.77
C VAL A 82 -15.74 -1.83 -2.87
N ASN A 83 -16.44 -2.95 -2.72
CA ASN A 83 -17.90 -2.95 -2.76
C ASN A 83 -18.52 -2.60 -1.42
N ASP A 84 -17.86 -2.94 -0.31
CA ASP A 84 -18.35 -2.74 1.06
C ASP A 84 -17.15 -2.48 1.99
N VAL A 85 -17.01 -1.22 2.40
CA VAL A 85 -15.93 -0.79 3.29
C VAL A 85 -16.06 -1.44 4.67
N GLU A 86 -17.26 -1.59 5.21
CA GLU A 86 -17.46 -2.20 6.53
C GLU A 86 -17.01 -3.67 6.56
N GLU A 87 -17.31 -4.43 5.49
CA GLU A 87 -16.84 -5.81 5.35
C GLU A 87 -15.32 -5.88 5.28
N ILE A 88 -14.70 -4.97 4.53
CA ILE A 88 -13.23 -4.93 4.42
C ILE A 88 -12.58 -4.59 5.75
N LEU A 89 -13.12 -3.63 6.52
CA LEU A 89 -12.56 -3.29 7.82
C LEU A 89 -12.65 -4.46 8.82
N LYS A 90 -13.72 -5.24 8.80
CA LYS A 90 -13.79 -6.48 9.59
C LYS A 90 -12.69 -7.47 9.22
N LYS A 91 -12.43 -7.65 7.92
CA LYS A 91 -11.32 -8.50 7.45
C LYS A 91 -9.96 -7.93 7.89
N PHE A 92 -9.80 -6.61 7.87
CA PHE A 92 -8.57 -5.98 8.37
C PHE A 92 -8.33 -6.24 9.85
N ASP A 93 -9.39 -6.18 10.68
CA ASP A 93 -9.30 -6.54 12.09
C ASP A 93 -8.86 -8.00 12.28
N GLU A 94 -9.46 -8.93 11.53
CA GLU A 94 -9.11 -10.36 11.58
C GLU A 94 -7.66 -10.63 11.16
N LEU A 95 -7.15 -9.86 10.20
CA LEU A 95 -5.79 -9.98 9.68
C LEU A 95 -4.75 -9.15 10.45
N GLY A 96 -5.19 -8.37 11.43
CA GLY A 96 -4.31 -7.49 12.19
C GLY A 96 -3.74 -6.34 11.35
N ILE A 97 -4.50 -5.85 10.36
CA ILE A 97 -4.12 -4.70 9.56
C ILE A 97 -4.56 -3.42 10.28
N VAL A 98 -3.60 -2.53 10.53
CA VAL A 98 -3.87 -1.23 11.17
C VAL A 98 -4.67 -0.33 10.24
N HIS A 99 -5.80 0.17 10.71
CA HIS A 99 -6.65 1.07 9.95
C HIS A 99 -7.32 2.13 10.82
N GLU A 100 -7.79 3.20 10.20
CA GLU A 100 -8.63 4.21 10.84
C GLU A 100 -10.11 3.77 10.82
N SER A 101 -10.94 4.47 11.57
CA SER A 101 -12.38 4.26 11.55
C SER A 101 -12.99 4.62 10.20
N LEU A 102 -14.09 3.97 9.84
CA LEU A 102 -14.89 4.32 8.68
C LEU A 102 -15.35 5.78 8.77
N ARG A 103 -15.27 6.47 7.67
CA ARG A 103 -15.85 7.81 7.48
C ARG A 103 -16.42 7.96 6.08
N TYR A 104 -17.10 9.08 5.86
CA TYR A 104 -17.66 9.42 4.56
C TYR A 104 -16.75 10.43 3.87
N ASP A 105 -16.47 10.18 2.60
CA ASP A 105 -15.67 11.09 1.77
C ASP A 105 -16.40 12.42 1.58
N ASP A 106 -15.67 13.52 1.76
CA ASP A 106 -16.24 14.88 1.66
C ASP A 106 -16.68 15.22 0.23
N PHE A 107 -16.09 14.56 -0.78
CA PHE A 107 -16.36 14.86 -2.18
C PHE A 107 -17.58 14.12 -2.73
N ASP A 108 -17.67 12.80 -2.52
CA ASP A 108 -18.72 11.96 -3.10
C ASP A 108 -19.68 11.34 -2.06
N ASN A 109 -19.44 11.59 -0.77
CA ASN A 109 -20.22 11.09 0.36
C ASN A 109 -20.30 9.56 0.44
N LYS A 110 -19.33 8.86 -0.13
CA LYS A 110 -19.22 7.41 -0.04
C LYS A 110 -18.41 6.99 1.17
N LYS A 111 -18.61 5.75 1.59
CA LYS A 111 -17.82 5.18 2.68
C LYS A 111 -16.38 4.99 2.25
N MET A 112 -15.46 5.32 3.13
CA MET A 112 -14.04 5.16 2.94
C MET A 112 -13.32 4.96 4.27
N ALA A 113 -12.12 4.44 4.25
CA ALA A 113 -11.24 4.39 5.42
C ALA A 113 -9.77 4.32 4.97
N PHE A 114 -8.90 4.92 5.78
CA PHE A 114 -7.46 4.75 5.62
C PHE A 114 -6.96 3.52 6.37
N PHE A 115 -6.00 2.86 5.78
CA PHE A 115 -5.19 1.83 6.40
C PHE A 115 -3.72 2.04 6.01
N PHE A 116 -2.81 1.29 6.62
CA PHE A 116 -1.38 1.58 6.49
C PHE A 116 -0.60 0.32 6.22
N ASP A 117 0.39 0.42 5.34
CA ASP A 117 1.36 -0.65 5.17
C ASP A 117 2.34 -0.71 6.37
N PRO A 118 3.21 -1.72 6.46
CA PRO A 118 4.14 -1.86 7.59
C PRO A 118 5.08 -0.68 7.82
N ASP A 119 5.36 0.11 6.80
CA ASP A 119 6.22 1.29 6.86
C ASP A 119 5.44 2.61 6.96
N GLY A 120 4.12 2.52 7.13
CA GLY A 120 3.25 3.67 7.35
C GLY A 120 2.79 4.38 6.07
N LEU A 121 2.95 3.76 4.90
CA LEU A 121 2.37 4.30 3.66
C LEU A 121 0.84 4.32 3.80
N PRO A 122 0.19 5.49 3.66
CA PRO A 122 -1.27 5.55 3.69
C PRO A 122 -1.87 4.89 2.45
N LEU A 123 -2.83 4.03 2.70
CA LEU A 123 -3.65 3.36 1.70
C LEU A 123 -5.12 3.65 2.03
N GLU A 124 -5.99 3.57 1.07
CA GLU A 124 -7.41 3.86 1.26
C GLU A 124 -8.28 2.77 0.65
N VAL A 125 -9.34 2.39 1.33
CA VAL A 125 -10.47 1.65 0.75
C VAL A 125 -11.65 2.60 0.56
N HIS A 126 -12.30 2.53 -0.59
CA HIS A 126 -13.34 3.48 -1.02
C HIS A 126 -14.43 2.76 -1.83
N GLU A 127 -15.71 3.03 -1.55
CA GLU A 127 -16.87 2.51 -2.32
C GLU A 127 -17.10 3.21 -3.65
#